data_c66a5acee760266ec764c7372b89d12a
#
_entry.id   c66a5acee760266ec764c7372b89d12a
#
_cell.length_a   1.000
_cell.length_b   1.000
_cell.length_c   1.000
_cell.angle_alpha   90.00
_cell.angle_beta   90.00
_cell.angle_gamma   90.00
#
_symmetry.space_group_name_H-M   'P 1'
#
loop_
_entity.id
_entity.type
_entity.pdbx_description
1 polymer ?
#
loop_
_entity_poly.entity_id
_entity_poly.type
_entity_poly.pdbx_seq_one_letter_code
_entity_poly.pdbx_strand_id
1 'polypeptide(L)'
;MQNLNNKVNNFFSNIDGLASLFFRFGIGIAFIIHGLGKFPLPPQGLIDYFNLSPALASTVAISELLTGLVLIISGFIKNSFGNILTRLSGLNITILMITILIFAHKDWFFTTKLFTSEQIFLLIGGVYFLIKGNRT
;
A
#
# COMPACT_ATOMS: atom_id res chain seq x y z
N MET A 1 -1.07 -32.12 -22.80
CA MET A 1 -0.64 -31.01 -21.95
C MET A 1 -1.16 -29.65 -22.43
N GLN A 2 -1.05 -29.31 -23.71
CA GLN A 2 -1.49 -28.00 -24.23
C GLN A 2 -3.00 -27.73 -24.02
N ASN A 3 -3.86 -28.73 -24.18
CA ASN A 3 -5.31 -28.61 -23.97
C ASN A 3 -5.69 -28.34 -22.50
N LEU A 4 -4.99 -28.97 -21.55
CA LEU A 4 -5.18 -28.72 -20.12
C LEU A 4 -4.72 -27.31 -19.74
N ASN A 5 -3.55 -26.90 -20.23
CA ASN A 5 -3.03 -25.55 -20.01
C ASN A 5 -4.00 -24.46 -20.54
N ASN A 6 -4.57 -24.66 -21.73
CA ASN A 6 -5.54 -23.71 -22.30
C ASN A 6 -6.83 -23.63 -21.47
N LYS A 7 -7.34 -24.76 -20.93
CA LYS A 7 -8.52 -24.76 -20.05
C LYS A 7 -8.24 -24.04 -18.74
N VAL A 8 -7.08 -24.28 -18.13
CA VAL A 8 -6.63 -23.60 -16.90
C VAL A 8 -6.50 -22.10 -17.14
N ASN A 9 -5.81 -21.69 -18.21
CA ASN A 9 -5.64 -20.28 -18.54
C ASN A 9 -6.98 -19.57 -18.80
N ASN A 10 -7.90 -20.20 -19.52
CA ASN A 10 -9.24 -19.64 -19.76
C ASN A 10 -10.05 -19.49 -18.49
N PHE A 11 -9.94 -20.42 -17.56
CA PHE A 11 -10.60 -20.30 -16.26
C PHE A 11 -10.05 -19.12 -15.46
N PHE A 12 -8.73 -19.00 -15.35
CA PHE A 12 -8.10 -17.94 -14.56
C PHE A 12 -8.18 -16.57 -15.22
N SER A 13 -8.22 -16.47 -16.56
CA SER A 13 -8.40 -15.18 -17.24
C SER A 13 -9.73 -14.52 -16.92
N ASN A 14 -10.76 -15.30 -16.60
CA ASN A 14 -12.08 -14.76 -16.21
C ASN A 14 -12.10 -14.14 -14.80
N ILE A 15 -11.14 -14.51 -13.96
CA ILE A 15 -11.04 -14.04 -12.56
C ILE A 15 -9.76 -13.25 -12.30
N ASP A 16 -8.99 -12.91 -13.32
CA ASP A 16 -7.72 -12.17 -13.18
C ASP A 16 -7.89 -10.82 -12.45
N GLY A 17 -9.00 -10.14 -12.69
CA GLY A 17 -9.37 -8.91 -12.00
C GLY A 17 -9.53 -9.08 -10.48
N LEU A 18 -9.93 -10.26 -10.00
CA LEU A 18 -10.09 -10.53 -8.57
C LEU A 18 -8.76 -10.52 -7.82
N ALA A 19 -7.69 -11.04 -8.43
CA ALA A 19 -6.37 -11.05 -7.80
C ALA A 19 -5.89 -9.63 -7.49
N SER A 20 -6.03 -8.72 -8.46
CA SER A 20 -5.72 -7.29 -8.28
C SER A 20 -6.61 -6.64 -7.23
N LEU A 21 -7.90 -7.01 -7.19
CA LEU A 21 -8.85 -6.48 -6.22
C LEU A 21 -8.52 -6.94 -4.78
N PHE A 22 -8.27 -8.24 -4.57
CA PHE A 22 -7.87 -8.75 -3.26
C PHE A 22 -6.57 -8.10 -2.76
N PHE A 23 -5.58 -7.96 -3.64
CA PHE A 23 -4.32 -7.32 -3.27
C PHE A 23 -4.53 -5.84 -2.89
N ARG A 24 -5.39 -5.13 -3.63
CA ARG A 24 -5.80 -3.75 -3.34
C ARG A 24 -6.48 -3.61 -1.98
N PHE A 25 -7.42 -4.49 -1.67
CA PHE A 25 -8.07 -4.50 -0.36
C PHE A 25 -7.09 -4.80 0.76
N GLY A 26 -6.21 -5.78 0.58
CA GLY A 26 -5.20 -6.12 1.60
C GLY A 26 -4.31 -4.93 1.93
N ILE A 27 -3.71 -4.29 0.94
CA ILE A 27 -2.86 -3.11 1.13
C ILE A 27 -3.66 -1.92 1.66
N GLY A 28 -4.84 -1.65 1.09
CA GLY A 28 -5.67 -0.52 1.49
C GLY A 28 -6.16 -0.62 2.93
N ILE A 29 -6.63 -1.79 3.35
CA ILE A 29 -7.08 -2.04 4.72
C ILE A 29 -5.91 -1.92 5.71
N ALA A 30 -4.72 -2.46 5.36
CA ALA A 30 -3.54 -2.30 6.20
C ALA A 30 -3.22 -0.83 6.43
N PHE A 31 -3.23 0.00 5.38
CA PHE A 31 -3.01 1.45 5.49
C PHE A 31 -4.08 2.17 6.30
N ILE A 32 -5.35 1.78 6.17
CA ILE A 32 -6.44 2.32 6.99
C ILE A 32 -6.20 2.00 8.47
N ILE A 33 -5.87 0.75 8.80
CA ILE A 33 -5.61 0.32 10.18
C ILE A 33 -4.41 1.07 10.76
N HIS A 34 -3.32 1.17 10.00
CA HIS A 34 -2.13 1.93 10.42
C HIS A 34 -2.42 3.41 10.65
N GLY A 35 -3.18 4.04 9.75
CA GLY A 35 -3.61 5.42 9.90
C GLY A 35 -4.49 5.63 11.13
N LEU A 36 -5.54 4.80 11.29
CA LEU A 36 -6.44 4.87 12.45
C LEU A 36 -5.73 4.63 13.77
N GLY A 37 -4.76 3.70 13.80
CA GLY A 37 -3.96 3.42 15.00
C GLY A 37 -3.12 4.60 15.50
N LYS A 38 -2.99 5.66 14.71
CA LYS A 38 -2.27 6.89 15.07
C LYS A 38 -3.18 7.98 15.66
N PHE A 39 -4.48 7.75 15.75
CA PHE A 39 -5.41 8.68 16.41
C PHE A 39 -5.50 8.41 17.92
N PRO A 40 -5.76 9.45 18.75
CA PRO A 40 -6.08 10.83 18.39
C PRO A 40 -4.87 11.65 17.92
N LEU A 41 -5.14 12.71 17.18
CA LEU A 41 -4.12 13.63 16.68
C LEU A 41 -3.77 14.71 17.72
N PRO A 42 -2.51 15.17 17.80
CA PRO A 42 -1.33 14.68 17.08
C PRO A 42 -0.87 13.31 17.63
N PRO A 43 -0.35 12.38 16.76
CA PRO A 43 0.07 11.06 17.20
C PRO A 43 1.39 11.14 18.00
N GLN A 44 1.30 11.07 19.33
CA GLN A 44 2.44 11.24 20.23
C GLN A 44 3.56 10.21 19.95
N GLY A 45 3.19 8.97 19.63
CA GLY A 45 4.19 7.94 19.32
C GLY A 45 5.08 8.27 18.11
N LEU A 46 4.54 8.93 17.06
CA LEU A 46 5.35 9.39 15.93
C LEU A 46 6.23 10.58 16.30
N ILE A 47 5.71 11.48 17.14
CA ILE A 47 6.47 12.64 17.61
C ILE A 47 7.69 12.17 18.41
N ASP A 48 7.48 11.30 19.38
CA ASP A 48 8.53 10.84 20.27
C ASP A 48 9.57 9.95 19.56
N TYR A 49 9.11 9.06 18.67
CA TYR A 49 9.99 8.11 18.01
C TYR A 49 10.84 8.73 16.89
N PHE A 50 10.24 9.63 16.10
CA PHE A 50 10.90 10.24 14.93
C PHE A 50 11.30 11.71 15.17
N ASN A 51 11.06 12.26 16.33
CA ASN A 51 11.26 13.69 16.65
C ASN A 51 10.58 14.62 15.62
N LEU A 52 9.34 14.27 15.26
CA LEU A 52 8.56 15.04 14.30
C LEU A 52 7.83 16.19 14.98
N SER A 53 7.57 17.27 14.21
CA SER A 53 6.62 18.28 14.69
C SER A 53 5.20 17.68 14.75
N PRO A 54 4.33 18.15 15.67
CA PRO A 54 2.94 17.70 15.77
C PRO A 54 2.17 17.78 14.45
N ALA A 55 2.41 18.84 13.67
CA ALA A 55 1.79 19.03 12.37
C ALA A 55 2.23 17.96 11.36
N LEU A 56 3.54 17.66 11.28
CA LEU A 56 4.06 16.65 10.37
C LEU A 56 3.61 15.25 10.77
N ALA A 57 3.63 14.92 12.06
CA ALA A 57 3.14 13.65 12.57
C ALA A 57 1.65 13.43 12.25
N SER A 58 0.82 14.48 12.42
CA SER A 58 -0.60 14.45 12.04
C SER A 58 -0.79 14.27 10.53
N THR A 59 0.02 14.94 9.72
CA THR A 59 -0.03 14.80 8.25
C THR A 59 0.29 13.36 7.82
N VAL A 60 1.28 12.73 8.43
CA VAL A 60 1.60 11.30 8.16
C VAL A 60 0.41 10.41 8.49
N ALA A 61 -0.19 10.56 9.69
CA ALA A 61 -1.34 9.76 10.11
C ALA A 61 -2.54 9.90 9.16
N ILE A 62 -2.88 11.14 8.79
CA ILE A 62 -3.97 11.44 7.86
C ILE A 62 -3.65 10.89 6.47
N SER A 63 -2.41 11.06 6.00
CA SER A 63 -2.01 10.59 4.66
C SER A 63 -2.10 9.07 4.55
N GLU A 64 -1.75 8.32 5.58
CA GLU A 64 -1.91 6.86 5.59
C GLU A 64 -3.37 6.45 5.49
N LEU A 65 -4.23 7.03 6.33
CA LEU A 65 -5.66 6.74 6.32
C LEU A 65 -6.29 7.05 4.96
N LEU A 66 -6.04 8.25 4.43
CA LEU A 66 -6.56 8.67 3.12
C LEU A 66 -6.02 7.81 1.98
N THR A 67 -4.75 7.45 2.02
CA THR A 67 -4.12 6.61 0.99
C THR A 67 -4.78 5.24 0.91
N GLY A 68 -5.03 4.60 2.06
CA GLY A 68 -5.73 3.32 2.10
C GLY A 68 -7.15 3.41 1.54
N LEU A 69 -7.91 4.44 1.93
CA LEU A 69 -9.27 4.70 1.43
C LEU A 69 -9.26 4.96 -0.09
N VAL A 70 -8.40 5.88 -0.54
CA VAL A 70 -8.32 6.24 -1.97
C VAL A 70 -7.86 5.06 -2.81
N LEU A 71 -6.92 4.24 -2.32
CA LEU A 71 -6.48 3.04 -3.03
C LEU A 71 -7.64 2.08 -3.27
N ILE A 72 -8.49 1.83 -2.27
CA ILE A 72 -9.65 0.95 -2.41
C ILE A 72 -10.68 1.56 -3.38
N ILE A 73 -11.09 2.81 -3.14
CA ILE A 73 -12.15 3.47 -3.91
C ILE A 73 -11.75 3.63 -5.37
N SER A 74 -10.51 4.00 -5.66
CA SER A 74 -10.01 4.20 -7.02
C SER A 74 -10.07 2.95 -7.88
N GLY A 75 -10.08 1.74 -7.27
CA GLY A 75 -10.24 0.48 -7.97
C GLY A 75 -11.59 0.32 -8.67
N PHE A 76 -12.61 0.99 -8.19
CA PHE A 76 -13.96 0.97 -8.78
C PHE A 76 -14.18 2.06 -9.83
N ILE A 77 -13.25 3.01 -9.95
CA ILE A 77 -13.31 4.12 -10.91
C ILE A 77 -12.55 3.70 -12.17
N LYS A 78 -13.29 3.24 -13.19
CA LYS A 78 -12.75 2.64 -14.43
C LYS A 78 -12.34 3.66 -15.52
N ASN A 79 -11.88 4.84 -15.13
CA ASN A 79 -11.43 5.88 -16.06
C ASN A 79 -10.00 6.37 -15.72
N SER A 80 -9.49 7.32 -16.51
CA SER A 80 -8.16 7.89 -16.29
C SER A 80 -7.98 8.51 -14.90
N PHE A 81 -9.03 9.06 -14.32
CA PHE A 81 -8.99 9.63 -12.98
C PHE A 81 -8.74 8.55 -11.91
N GLY A 82 -9.48 7.44 -11.95
CA GLY A 82 -9.24 6.31 -11.05
C GLY A 82 -7.83 5.72 -11.20
N ASN A 83 -7.31 5.67 -12.43
CA ASN A 83 -5.94 5.22 -12.67
C ASN A 83 -4.89 6.16 -12.04
N ILE A 84 -5.10 7.48 -12.14
CA ILE A 84 -4.21 8.47 -11.51
C ILE A 84 -4.27 8.34 -10.00
N LEU A 85 -5.46 8.25 -9.40
CA LEU A 85 -5.63 8.09 -7.96
C LEU A 85 -4.93 6.83 -7.44
N THR A 86 -5.05 5.71 -8.15
CA THR A 86 -4.33 4.47 -7.80
C THR A 86 -2.82 4.66 -7.81
N ARG A 87 -2.27 5.32 -8.84
CA ARG A 87 -0.83 5.59 -8.93
C ARG A 87 -0.34 6.54 -7.85
N LEU A 88 -1.11 7.57 -7.52
CA LEU A 88 -0.78 8.51 -6.45
C LEU A 88 -0.81 7.79 -5.08
N SER A 89 -1.79 6.92 -4.85
CA SER A 89 -1.81 6.08 -3.64
C SER A 89 -0.59 5.18 -3.58
N GLY A 90 -0.25 4.49 -4.67
CA GLY A 90 0.95 3.65 -4.77
C GLY A 90 2.23 4.43 -4.53
N LEU A 91 2.34 5.65 -5.05
CA LEU A 91 3.48 6.55 -4.81
C LEU A 91 3.60 6.92 -3.32
N ASN A 92 2.50 7.33 -2.70
CA ASN A 92 2.51 7.70 -1.28
C ASN A 92 2.89 6.51 -0.38
N ILE A 93 2.33 5.33 -0.65
CA ILE A 93 2.71 4.08 0.05
C ILE A 93 4.21 3.83 -0.10
N THR A 94 4.73 3.93 -1.31
CA THR A 94 6.15 3.69 -1.60
C THR A 94 7.04 4.66 -0.82
N ILE A 95 6.71 5.95 -0.83
CA ILE A 95 7.47 6.98 -0.09
C ILE A 95 7.43 6.70 1.41
N LEU A 96 6.24 6.46 1.98
CA LEU A 96 6.08 6.21 3.41
C LEU A 96 6.86 4.95 3.85
N MET A 97 6.76 3.85 3.11
CA MET A 97 7.43 2.59 3.46
C MET A 97 8.95 2.70 3.31
N ILE A 98 9.47 3.37 2.29
CA ILE A 98 10.91 3.66 2.15
C ILE A 98 11.37 4.50 3.33
N THR A 99 10.63 5.54 3.68
CA THR A 99 10.95 6.41 4.82
C THR A 99 11.00 5.61 6.13
N ILE A 100 9.99 4.78 6.40
CA ILE A 100 9.95 3.94 7.60
C ILE A 100 11.12 2.96 7.64
N LEU A 101 11.42 2.27 6.54
CA LEU A 101 12.53 1.32 6.47
C LEU A 101 13.89 2.00 6.70
N ILE A 102 14.11 3.18 6.14
CA ILE A 102 15.39 3.89 6.27
C ILE A 102 15.56 4.51 7.67
N PHE A 103 14.52 5.12 8.24
CA PHE A 103 14.64 5.87 9.48
C PHE A 103 14.35 5.04 10.73
N ALA A 104 13.38 4.11 10.66
CA ALA A 104 13.00 3.30 11.82
C ALA A 104 13.68 1.93 11.84
N HIS A 105 13.98 1.35 10.69
CA HIS A 105 14.35 -0.05 10.56
C HIS A 105 15.56 -0.30 9.65
N LYS A 106 16.49 0.65 9.60
CA LYS A 106 17.70 0.52 8.78
C LYS A 106 18.57 -0.70 9.10
N ASP A 107 18.48 -1.20 10.34
CA ASP A 107 19.13 -2.42 10.80
C ASP A 107 18.53 -3.69 10.19
N TRP A 108 17.31 -3.63 9.64
CA TRP A 108 16.63 -4.78 9.04
C TRP A 108 17.19 -5.17 7.68
N PHE A 109 17.84 -4.24 6.95
CA PHE A 109 18.35 -4.49 5.59
C PHE A 109 19.34 -5.67 5.51
N PHE A 110 20.01 -5.98 6.63
CA PHE A 110 20.98 -7.07 6.71
C PHE A 110 20.50 -8.27 7.54
N THR A 111 19.20 -8.32 7.85
CA THR A 111 18.60 -9.38 8.67
C THR A 111 17.36 -9.97 8.01
N THR A 112 16.91 -11.14 8.51
CA THR A 112 15.66 -11.75 8.07
C THR A 112 14.43 -10.92 8.42
N LYS A 113 14.54 -9.95 9.34
CA LYS A 113 13.44 -9.07 9.77
C LYS A 113 12.84 -8.29 8.61
N LEU A 114 13.63 -7.91 7.59
CA LEU A 114 13.13 -7.22 6.42
C LEU A 114 12.00 -8.00 5.74
N PHE A 115 12.16 -9.32 5.59
CA PHE A 115 11.20 -10.18 4.91
C PHE A 115 10.17 -10.84 5.84
N THR A 116 10.33 -10.71 7.16
CA THR A 116 9.34 -11.18 8.14
C THR A 116 8.44 -10.07 8.65
N SER A 117 8.66 -8.83 8.20
CA SER A 117 7.85 -7.67 8.53
C SER A 117 6.83 -7.37 7.42
N GLU A 118 5.73 -6.73 7.78
CA GLU A 118 4.73 -6.29 6.80
C GLU A 118 5.21 -5.14 5.91
N GLN A 119 6.17 -4.31 6.38
CA GLN A 119 6.62 -3.11 5.69
C GLN A 119 7.17 -3.38 4.29
N ILE A 120 7.93 -4.46 4.12
CA ILE A 120 8.45 -4.83 2.79
C ILE A 120 7.33 -5.21 1.83
N PHE A 121 6.29 -5.91 2.30
CA PHE A 121 5.17 -6.31 1.47
C PHE A 121 4.27 -5.12 1.12
N LEU A 122 4.10 -4.17 2.06
CA LEU A 122 3.43 -2.91 1.78
C LEU A 122 4.20 -2.06 0.77
N LEU A 123 5.54 -2.03 0.85
CA LEU A 123 6.39 -1.37 -0.14
C LEU A 123 6.20 -1.98 -1.53
N ILE A 124 6.27 -3.30 -1.63
CA ILE A 124 6.05 -4.02 -2.90
C ILE A 124 4.67 -3.72 -3.46
N GLY A 125 3.64 -3.69 -2.60
CA GLY A 125 2.28 -3.31 -2.97
C GLY A 125 2.18 -1.87 -3.47
N GLY A 126 2.86 -0.94 -2.82
CA GLY A 126 2.95 0.45 -3.26
C GLY A 126 3.56 0.59 -4.64
N VAL A 127 4.72 -0.02 -4.86
CA VAL A 127 5.41 -0.05 -6.16
C VAL A 127 4.53 -0.71 -7.24
N TYR A 128 3.85 -1.80 -6.91
CA TYR A 128 2.93 -2.47 -7.83
C TYR A 128 1.83 -1.52 -8.32
N PHE A 129 1.11 -0.83 -7.41
CA PHE A 129 0.04 0.08 -7.79
C PHE A 129 0.55 1.36 -8.47
N LEU A 130 1.74 1.83 -8.11
CA LEU A 130 2.40 2.94 -8.80
C LEU A 130 2.65 2.61 -10.27
N ILE A 131 3.18 1.42 -10.56
CA ILE A 131 3.53 1.00 -11.92
C ILE A 131 2.29 0.55 -12.70
N LYS A 132 1.48 -0.33 -12.13
CA LYS A 132 0.33 -0.91 -12.82
C LYS A 132 -0.85 0.06 -12.93
N GLY A 133 -1.14 0.82 -11.89
CA GLY A 133 -2.37 1.61 -11.79
C GLY A 133 -3.61 0.72 -11.78
N ASN A 134 -4.68 1.15 -12.47
CA ASN A 134 -5.93 0.39 -12.66
C ASN A 134 -5.96 -0.45 -13.94
N ARG A 135 -4.83 -0.63 -14.63
CA ARG A 135 -4.79 -1.46 -15.83
C ARG A 135 -4.98 -2.92 -15.44
N THR A 136 -6.01 -3.52 -15.98
CA THR A 136 -6.30 -4.96 -15.94
C THR A 136 -5.54 -5.66 -17.06
#